data_38682c20edac8418552b6960a8f85380
#
_entry.id   38682c20edac8418552b6960a8f85380
#
_cell.length_a   1.000
_cell.length_b   1.000
_cell.length_c   1.000
_cell.angle_alpha   90.00
_cell.angle_beta   90.00
_cell.angle_gamma   90.00
#
_symmetry.space_group_name_H-M   'P 1'
#
loop_
_entity.id
_entity.type
_entity.pdbx_description
1 polymer ?
#
loop_
_entity_poly.entity_id
_entity_poly.type
_entity_poly.pdbx_seq_one_letter_code
_entity_poly.pdbx_strand_id
1 'polypeptide(L)'
;MLLGPAVGEDACAIAWAEDALVAASDPITLTGSEVGAHAVVINANDIAATGARPRWFLATLLLPQGTCADEVRELFQAMHRALDRVGAVLVGGHTEVTGAVMQPVVVGTMLGLAEGGRFVRTGGAQPGDVVIQVGAAPLEGAAVLATEAAHRLSSVDPATVARAREAAREPGFSIVEPALVAARQGASALHDPTEGGLAMGLYELAEASGIALEVDADRVLWFEPGLAVCRAVGADPWGTLASGTLLAAFPTAKLPDALAALERLGTPGREIARGRAGDGVWDRDGRPLPRFQRDELARVLSETGPKSLTP
;
A
#
# COMPACT_ATOMS: atom_id res chain seq x y z
N MET A 1 -24.03 8.39 2.49
CA MET A 1 -22.59 8.29 2.75
C MET A 1 -22.41 7.86 4.19
N LEU A 2 -21.69 6.75 4.46
CA LEU A 2 -21.33 6.29 5.79
C LEU A 2 -19.94 6.76 6.19
N LEU A 3 -19.00 6.74 5.22
CA LEU A 3 -17.65 7.30 5.30
C LEU A 3 -17.39 8.08 4.02
N GLY A 4 -17.08 9.36 4.13
CA GLY A 4 -16.71 10.23 3.01
C GLY A 4 -15.21 10.38 2.88
N PRO A 5 -14.74 11.05 1.81
CA PRO A 5 -13.32 11.35 1.65
C PRO A 5 -12.81 12.18 2.83
N ALA A 6 -11.73 11.70 3.44
CA ALA A 6 -11.05 12.40 4.54
C ALA A 6 -9.55 12.05 4.49
N VAL A 7 -8.72 12.87 5.12
CA VAL A 7 -7.27 12.61 5.21
C VAL A 7 -7.03 11.30 5.96
N GLY A 8 -6.23 10.42 5.37
CA GLY A 8 -5.86 9.11 5.92
C GLY A 8 -6.90 8.00 5.75
N GLU A 9 -8.06 8.26 5.13
CA GLU A 9 -9.03 7.20 4.82
C GLU A 9 -8.79 6.64 3.42
N ASP A 10 -8.53 5.34 3.32
CA ASP A 10 -8.14 4.67 2.07
C ASP A 10 -9.33 4.48 1.09
N ALA A 11 -10.57 4.45 1.59
CA ALA A 11 -11.76 4.28 0.77
C ALA A 11 -12.98 5.02 1.33
N CYS A 12 -13.99 5.22 0.49
CA CYS A 12 -15.30 5.69 0.95
C CYS A 12 -16.27 4.51 1.19
N ALA A 13 -17.30 4.73 2.03
CA ALA A 13 -18.36 3.75 2.27
C ALA A 13 -19.75 4.38 2.10
N ILE A 14 -20.61 3.69 1.37
CA ILE A 14 -21.96 4.12 1.01
C ILE A 14 -22.95 3.08 1.54
N ALA A 15 -24.06 3.51 2.16
CA ALA A 15 -25.12 2.60 2.61
C ALA A 15 -25.70 1.83 1.41
N TRP A 16 -25.76 0.51 1.50
CA TRP A 16 -26.25 -0.39 0.47
C TRP A 16 -27.11 -1.52 1.09
N ALA A 17 -28.40 -1.27 1.17
CA ALA A 17 -29.31 -2.14 1.92
C ALA A 17 -28.83 -2.35 3.37
N GLU A 18 -28.62 -3.62 3.78
CA GLU A 18 -28.08 -4.01 5.10
C GLU A 18 -26.54 -3.97 5.17
N ASP A 19 -25.87 -3.76 4.02
CA ASP A 19 -24.41 -3.74 3.87
C ASP A 19 -23.87 -2.31 3.69
N ALA A 20 -22.56 -2.18 3.53
CA ALA A 20 -21.94 -0.98 3.00
C ALA A 20 -21.18 -1.31 1.70
N LEU A 21 -21.42 -0.53 0.66
CA LEU A 21 -20.61 -0.53 -0.54
C LEU A 21 -19.38 0.33 -0.29
N VAL A 22 -18.21 -0.28 -0.41
CA VAL A 22 -16.91 0.40 -0.27
C VAL A 22 -16.32 0.62 -1.66
N ALA A 23 -15.73 1.79 -1.90
CA ALA A 23 -15.15 2.15 -3.19
C ALA A 23 -13.86 2.95 -2.99
N ALA A 24 -12.84 2.61 -3.77
CA ALA A 24 -11.58 3.33 -3.91
C ALA A 24 -11.18 3.43 -5.38
N SER A 25 -10.35 4.41 -5.74
CA SER A 25 -9.91 4.59 -7.12
C SER A 25 -8.54 5.26 -7.18
N ASP A 26 -7.53 4.51 -7.69
CA ASP A 26 -6.17 4.98 -7.85
C ASP A 26 -5.61 4.77 -9.25
N PRO A 27 -4.81 5.74 -9.74
CA PRO A 27 -4.03 5.61 -10.95
C PRO A 27 -2.68 4.93 -10.67
N ILE A 28 -2.28 3.99 -11.52
CA ILE A 28 -0.94 3.40 -11.51
C ILE A 28 -0.15 3.87 -12.71
N THR A 29 0.99 4.52 -12.44
CA THR A 29 1.82 5.22 -13.44
C THR A 29 3.28 4.79 -13.46
N LEU A 30 3.76 4.01 -12.48
CA LEU A 30 5.21 3.78 -12.27
C LEU A 30 5.72 2.38 -12.64
N THR A 31 4.89 1.49 -13.17
CA THR A 31 5.25 0.06 -13.27
C THR A 31 5.06 -0.51 -14.68
N GLY A 32 6.00 -0.39 -15.54
CA GLY A 32 6.13 -1.04 -16.86
C GLY A 32 5.06 -2.09 -17.23
N SER A 33 5.45 -3.31 -17.60
CA SER A 33 4.53 -4.38 -18.04
C SER A 33 3.58 -4.92 -16.94
N GLU A 34 3.86 -4.69 -15.65
CA GLU A 34 3.05 -5.17 -14.52
C GLU A 34 1.98 -4.15 -14.08
N VAL A 35 1.86 -2.99 -14.75
CA VAL A 35 0.93 -1.92 -14.39
C VAL A 35 -0.52 -2.41 -14.22
N GLY A 36 -0.97 -3.35 -15.06
CA GLY A 36 -2.31 -3.92 -14.95
C GLY A 36 -2.53 -4.76 -13.68
N ALA A 37 -1.51 -5.53 -13.27
CA ALA A 37 -1.58 -6.29 -12.03
C ALA A 37 -1.53 -5.38 -10.79
N HIS A 38 -0.66 -4.37 -10.80
CA HIS A 38 -0.55 -3.41 -9.70
C HIS A 38 -1.82 -2.58 -9.55
N ALA A 39 -2.47 -2.16 -10.64
CA ALA A 39 -3.74 -1.45 -10.57
C ALA A 39 -4.83 -2.25 -9.84
N VAL A 40 -4.85 -3.57 -10.02
CA VAL A 40 -5.77 -4.43 -9.27
C VAL A 40 -5.38 -4.53 -7.80
N VAL A 41 -4.10 -4.80 -7.52
CA VAL A 41 -3.64 -5.08 -6.16
C VAL A 41 -3.75 -3.86 -5.26
N ILE A 42 -3.28 -2.68 -5.72
CA ILE A 42 -3.33 -1.45 -4.93
C ILE A 42 -4.78 -1.06 -4.62
N ASN A 43 -5.63 -0.95 -5.65
CA ASN A 43 -7.04 -0.64 -5.41
C ASN A 43 -7.78 -1.71 -4.57
N ALA A 44 -7.34 -2.98 -4.59
CA ALA A 44 -7.90 -4.02 -3.73
C ALA A 44 -7.43 -3.88 -2.27
N ASN A 45 -6.22 -3.36 -2.05
CA ASN A 45 -5.69 -3.08 -0.72
C ASN A 45 -6.53 -2.01 -0.01
N ASP A 46 -6.88 -0.90 -0.70
CA ASP A 46 -7.71 0.17 -0.14
C ASP A 46 -9.06 -0.36 0.36
N ILE A 47 -9.70 -1.22 -0.47
CA ILE A 47 -10.95 -1.86 -0.06
C ILE A 47 -10.72 -2.75 1.16
N ALA A 48 -9.66 -3.55 1.16
CA ALA A 48 -9.36 -4.47 2.24
C ALA A 48 -8.94 -3.75 3.53
N ALA A 49 -8.30 -2.57 3.45
CA ALA A 49 -7.98 -1.72 4.59
C ALA A 49 -9.24 -1.23 5.34
N THR A 50 -10.42 -1.32 4.72
CA THR A 50 -11.71 -1.13 5.43
C THR A 50 -12.28 -2.41 6.02
N GLY A 51 -11.64 -3.57 5.86
CA GLY A 51 -12.19 -4.87 6.23
C GLY A 51 -13.25 -5.40 5.23
N ALA A 52 -13.51 -4.68 4.14
CA ALA A 52 -14.39 -5.14 3.07
C ALA A 52 -13.65 -6.06 2.10
N ARG A 53 -14.36 -7.03 1.50
CA ARG A 53 -13.78 -7.88 0.47
C ARG A 53 -13.90 -7.24 -0.90
N PRO A 54 -12.80 -7.05 -1.65
CA PRO A 54 -12.83 -6.61 -3.06
C PRO A 54 -13.70 -7.56 -3.90
N ARG A 55 -14.52 -7.02 -4.82
CA ARG A 55 -15.42 -7.84 -5.64
C ARG A 55 -15.49 -7.42 -7.11
N TRP A 56 -15.53 -6.13 -7.39
CA TRP A 56 -15.75 -5.62 -8.76
C TRP A 56 -14.71 -4.57 -9.09
N PHE A 57 -14.14 -4.69 -10.26
CA PHE A 57 -13.09 -3.80 -10.75
C PHE A 57 -13.49 -3.16 -12.07
N LEU A 58 -13.34 -1.84 -12.17
CA LEU A 58 -13.39 -1.10 -13.43
C LEU A 58 -11.98 -0.57 -13.73
N ALA A 59 -11.57 -0.61 -15.01
CA ALA A 59 -10.26 -0.14 -15.42
C ALA A 59 -10.35 0.85 -16.58
N THR A 60 -9.80 2.05 -16.40
CA THR A 60 -9.54 2.97 -17.51
C THR A 60 -8.07 2.89 -17.87
N LEU A 61 -7.79 2.49 -19.12
CA LEU A 61 -6.44 2.33 -19.65
C LEU A 61 -6.14 3.47 -20.61
N LEU A 62 -5.13 4.28 -20.31
CA LEU A 62 -4.56 5.25 -21.22
C LEU A 62 -3.22 4.71 -21.73
N LEU A 63 -3.15 4.47 -23.02
CA LEU A 63 -2.00 3.84 -23.67
C LEU A 63 -1.31 4.82 -24.60
N PRO A 64 0.01 4.91 -24.63
CA PRO A 64 0.73 5.80 -25.53
C PRO A 64 0.53 5.41 -27.00
N GLN A 65 0.69 6.38 -27.89
CA GLN A 65 0.68 6.12 -29.33
C GLN A 65 1.77 5.13 -29.69
N GLY A 66 1.44 4.15 -30.52
CA GLY A 66 2.34 3.09 -30.93
C GLY A 66 2.24 1.80 -30.09
N THR A 67 1.44 1.80 -29.02
CA THR A 67 1.16 0.56 -28.25
C THR A 67 0.57 -0.49 -29.17
N CYS A 68 1.17 -1.68 -29.18
CA CYS A 68 0.72 -2.78 -30.03
C CYS A 68 -0.31 -3.70 -29.32
N ALA A 69 -1.01 -4.52 -30.11
CA ALA A 69 -2.06 -5.40 -29.58
C ALA A 69 -1.53 -6.47 -28.60
N ASP A 70 -0.27 -6.87 -28.72
CA ASP A 70 0.35 -7.85 -27.84
C ASP A 70 0.62 -7.24 -26.45
N GLU A 71 1.11 -6.01 -26.38
CA GLU A 71 1.30 -5.27 -25.14
C GLU A 71 -0.03 -5.08 -24.39
N VAL A 72 -1.10 -4.73 -25.11
CA VAL A 72 -2.44 -4.64 -24.54
C VAL A 72 -2.91 -5.99 -23.99
N ARG A 73 -2.66 -7.07 -24.74
CA ARG A 73 -3.03 -8.42 -24.31
C ARG A 73 -2.28 -8.85 -23.04
N GLU A 74 -0.99 -8.59 -22.96
CA GLU A 74 -0.16 -8.88 -21.78
C GLU A 74 -0.65 -8.11 -20.56
N LEU A 75 -0.98 -6.82 -20.72
CA LEU A 75 -1.53 -5.98 -19.65
C LEU A 75 -2.85 -6.55 -19.11
N PHE A 76 -3.80 -6.90 -19.99
CA PHE A 76 -5.06 -7.52 -19.57
C PHE A 76 -4.86 -8.90 -18.94
N GLN A 77 -3.92 -9.71 -19.43
CA GLN A 77 -3.59 -10.99 -18.81
C GLN A 77 -3.01 -10.82 -17.40
N ALA A 78 -2.13 -9.83 -17.19
CA ALA A 78 -1.60 -9.51 -15.87
C ALA A 78 -2.73 -9.06 -14.92
N MET A 79 -3.62 -8.20 -15.40
CA MET A 79 -4.80 -7.74 -14.66
C MET A 79 -5.70 -8.91 -14.26
N HIS A 80 -6.07 -9.80 -15.18
CA HIS A 80 -6.93 -10.96 -14.90
C HIS A 80 -6.30 -11.91 -13.87
N ARG A 81 -5.00 -12.20 -13.99
CA ARG A 81 -4.29 -13.02 -12.98
C ARG A 81 -4.31 -12.39 -11.59
N ALA A 82 -4.23 -11.06 -11.51
CA ALA A 82 -4.31 -10.35 -10.24
C ALA A 82 -5.74 -10.39 -9.67
N LEU A 83 -6.76 -10.19 -10.52
CA LEU A 83 -8.17 -10.29 -10.13
C LEU A 83 -8.51 -11.68 -9.60
N ASP A 84 -8.06 -12.75 -10.25
CA ASP A 84 -8.26 -14.13 -9.80
C ASP A 84 -7.66 -14.34 -8.39
N ARG A 85 -6.47 -13.76 -8.12
CA ARG A 85 -5.82 -13.87 -6.81
C ARG A 85 -6.55 -13.15 -5.69
N VAL A 86 -7.11 -11.96 -5.96
CA VAL A 86 -7.86 -11.19 -4.95
C VAL A 86 -9.34 -11.58 -4.88
N GLY A 87 -9.82 -12.45 -5.79
CA GLY A 87 -11.19 -12.93 -5.83
C GLY A 87 -12.17 -11.88 -6.36
N ALA A 88 -11.72 -10.96 -7.24
CA ALA A 88 -12.53 -9.92 -7.87
C ALA A 88 -12.71 -10.17 -9.37
N VAL A 89 -13.66 -9.47 -10.00
CA VAL A 89 -13.93 -9.57 -11.44
C VAL A 89 -13.90 -8.21 -12.11
N LEU A 90 -13.38 -8.17 -13.36
CA LEU A 90 -13.47 -6.98 -14.21
C LEU A 90 -14.91 -6.84 -14.70
N VAL A 91 -15.57 -5.72 -14.36
CA VAL A 91 -16.97 -5.47 -14.71
C VAL A 91 -17.14 -4.39 -15.78
N GLY A 92 -16.08 -3.69 -16.14
CA GLY A 92 -16.11 -2.65 -17.18
C GLY A 92 -14.88 -1.77 -17.17
N GLY A 93 -14.98 -0.68 -17.91
CA GLY A 93 -13.92 0.32 -18.02
C GLY A 93 -13.82 0.90 -19.42
N HIS A 94 -12.66 1.47 -19.74
CA HIS A 94 -12.38 2.11 -21.03
C HIS A 94 -10.93 1.88 -21.42
N THR A 95 -10.66 1.77 -22.74
CA THR A 95 -9.28 1.70 -23.25
C THR A 95 -9.11 2.71 -24.35
N GLU A 96 -8.12 3.59 -24.22
CA GLU A 96 -7.82 4.63 -25.18
C GLU A 96 -6.33 4.64 -25.52
N VAL A 97 -6.01 4.71 -26.82
CA VAL A 97 -4.66 5.03 -27.29
C VAL A 97 -4.58 6.53 -27.55
N THR A 98 -3.74 7.24 -26.81
CA THR A 98 -3.72 8.71 -26.79
C THR A 98 -2.31 9.27 -26.76
N GLY A 99 -2.15 10.48 -27.29
CA GLY A 99 -0.90 11.26 -27.15
C GLY A 99 -0.77 11.98 -25.80
N ALA A 100 -1.75 11.86 -24.91
CA ALA A 100 -1.74 12.52 -23.61
C ALA A 100 -0.82 11.84 -22.58
N VAL A 101 -0.39 10.58 -22.83
CA VAL A 101 0.49 9.83 -21.95
C VAL A 101 1.73 9.35 -22.70
N MET A 102 2.85 9.23 -21.99
CA MET A 102 4.14 8.77 -22.52
C MET A 102 4.40 7.29 -22.18
N GLN A 103 3.65 6.74 -21.26
CA GLN A 103 3.70 5.34 -20.80
C GLN A 103 2.28 4.89 -20.44
N PRO A 104 2.01 3.58 -20.36
CA PRO A 104 0.72 3.08 -19.94
C PRO A 104 0.32 3.62 -18.55
N VAL A 105 -0.91 4.09 -18.44
CA VAL A 105 -1.55 4.49 -17.17
C VAL A 105 -2.82 3.67 -17.02
N VAL A 106 -2.99 3.03 -15.88
CA VAL A 106 -4.22 2.30 -15.53
C VAL A 106 -4.84 2.96 -14.31
N VAL A 107 -6.01 3.56 -14.50
CA VAL A 107 -6.84 4.04 -13.40
C VAL A 107 -7.78 2.93 -13.01
N GLY A 108 -7.56 2.35 -11.83
CA GLY A 108 -8.42 1.34 -11.23
C GLY A 108 -9.54 1.98 -10.44
N THR A 109 -10.69 1.33 -10.40
CA THR A 109 -11.75 1.59 -9.42
C THR A 109 -12.20 0.24 -8.89
N MET A 110 -11.93 -0.01 -7.62
CA MET A 110 -12.33 -1.25 -6.95
C MET A 110 -13.55 -0.98 -6.08
N LEU A 111 -14.50 -1.92 -6.13
CA LEU A 111 -15.68 -1.94 -5.29
C LEU A 111 -15.68 -3.19 -4.44
N GLY A 112 -16.09 -3.06 -3.17
CA GLY A 112 -16.23 -4.17 -2.24
C GLY A 112 -17.47 -4.06 -1.40
N LEU A 113 -17.80 -5.11 -0.66
CA LEU A 113 -18.88 -5.10 0.30
C LEU A 113 -18.36 -5.34 1.71
N ALA A 114 -18.76 -4.47 2.62
CA ALA A 114 -18.64 -4.66 4.05
C ALA A 114 -19.96 -5.23 4.58
N GLU A 115 -19.97 -6.54 4.85
CA GLU A 115 -21.17 -7.29 5.23
C GLU A 115 -21.75 -6.81 6.57
N GLY A 116 -23.07 -6.66 6.63
CA GLY A 116 -23.79 -6.12 7.80
C GLY A 116 -23.43 -4.65 8.08
N GLY A 117 -22.97 -3.92 7.08
CA GLY A 117 -22.61 -2.50 7.18
C GLY A 117 -21.41 -2.21 8.08
N ARG A 118 -20.66 -3.23 8.48
CA ARG A 118 -19.51 -3.10 9.39
C ARG A 118 -18.20 -2.95 8.60
N PHE A 119 -17.55 -1.82 8.74
CA PHE A 119 -16.24 -1.54 8.16
C PHE A 119 -15.30 -0.95 9.22
N VAL A 120 -14.01 -1.12 9.02
CA VAL A 120 -12.96 -0.55 9.85
C VAL A 120 -12.53 0.78 9.21
N ARG A 121 -12.18 1.76 10.02
CA ARG A 121 -11.69 3.07 9.57
C ARG A 121 -10.22 3.20 9.93
N THR A 122 -9.48 3.98 9.17
CA THR A 122 -8.12 4.39 9.56
C THR A 122 -8.14 5.17 10.87
N GLY A 123 -9.16 6.01 11.07
CA GLY A 123 -9.35 6.83 12.27
C GLY A 123 -10.02 6.13 13.45
N GLY A 124 -9.85 4.83 13.62
CA GLY A 124 -10.53 4.08 14.69
C GLY A 124 -9.70 3.72 15.91
N ALA A 125 -8.37 3.94 15.88
CA ALA A 125 -7.48 3.57 16.98
C ALA A 125 -7.70 4.44 18.23
N GLN A 126 -7.49 3.84 19.39
CA GLN A 126 -7.68 4.50 20.69
C GLN A 126 -6.38 4.52 21.50
N PRO A 127 -6.22 5.47 22.46
CA PRO A 127 -5.14 5.39 23.43
C PRO A 127 -5.17 4.06 24.18
N GLY A 128 -4.02 3.36 24.22
CA GLY A 128 -3.89 2.02 24.79
C GLY A 128 -3.93 0.89 23.76
N ASP A 129 -4.38 1.14 22.53
CA ASP A 129 -4.31 0.17 21.45
C ASP A 129 -2.85 -0.12 21.06
N VAL A 130 -2.64 -1.32 20.58
CA VAL A 130 -1.35 -1.78 20.04
C VAL A 130 -1.42 -1.79 18.53
N VAL A 131 -0.47 -1.14 17.87
CA VAL A 131 -0.33 -1.16 16.41
C VAL A 131 0.64 -2.26 16.01
N ILE A 132 0.18 -3.14 15.16
CA ILE A 132 1.01 -4.16 14.53
C ILE A 132 1.28 -3.81 13.08
N GLN A 133 2.45 -4.21 12.60
CA GLN A 133 2.82 -4.24 11.19
C GLN A 133 2.71 -5.67 10.67
N VAL A 134 2.08 -5.85 9.52
CA VAL A 134 2.07 -7.08 8.72
C VAL A 134 2.67 -6.77 7.35
N GLY A 135 3.59 -7.60 6.87
CA GLY A 135 4.38 -7.28 5.68
C GLY A 135 5.57 -6.36 5.99
N ALA A 136 6.65 -6.51 5.24
CA ALA A 136 7.88 -5.75 5.44
C ALA A 136 7.92 -4.49 4.55
N ALA A 137 8.50 -3.40 5.06
CA ALA A 137 8.69 -2.15 4.32
C ALA A 137 10.20 -1.89 4.03
N PRO A 138 10.53 -1.12 2.98
CA PRO A 138 9.72 -0.74 1.83
C PRO A 138 9.73 -1.86 0.78
N LEU A 139 8.59 -2.42 0.46
CA LEU A 139 8.53 -3.54 -0.49
C LEU A 139 8.38 -3.05 -1.93
N GLU A 140 7.31 -2.29 -2.24
CA GLU A 140 7.07 -1.75 -3.58
C GLU A 140 8.15 -0.75 -3.98
N GLY A 141 8.46 0.22 -3.13
CA GLY A 141 9.47 1.23 -3.43
C GLY A 141 10.84 0.60 -3.72
N ALA A 142 11.22 -0.46 -3.02
CA ALA A 142 12.44 -1.21 -3.28
C ALA A 142 12.42 -1.91 -4.65
N ALA A 143 11.29 -2.52 -5.04
CA ALA A 143 11.15 -3.19 -6.33
C ALA A 143 11.23 -2.19 -7.50
N VAL A 144 10.59 -1.04 -7.37
CA VAL A 144 10.63 0.04 -8.36
C VAL A 144 12.04 0.64 -8.44
N LEU A 145 12.68 0.99 -7.32
CA LEU A 145 14.05 1.52 -7.30
C LEU A 145 15.06 0.53 -7.89
N ALA A 146 14.90 -0.77 -7.60
CA ALA A 146 15.77 -1.81 -8.14
C ALA A 146 15.63 -1.96 -9.66
N THR A 147 14.52 -1.51 -10.24
CA THR A 147 14.25 -1.53 -11.69
C THR A 147 14.66 -0.20 -12.33
N GLU A 148 14.09 0.90 -11.89
CA GLU A 148 14.23 2.22 -12.53
C GLU A 148 15.59 2.91 -12.24
N ALA A 149 16.13 2.68 -11.04
CA ALA A 149 17.44 3.22 -10.64
C ALA A 149 18.56 2.17 -10.71
N ALA A 150 18.43 1.13 -11.52
CA ALA A 150 19.37 0.01 -11.62
C ALA A 150 20.82 0.44 -11.86
N HIS A 151 21.06 1.52 -12.62
CA HIS A 151 22.37 2.07 -12.89
C HIS A 151 23.09 2.60 -11.64
N ARG A 152 22.40 2.89 -10.54
CA ARG A 152 22.95 3.34 -9.25
C ARG A 152 23.27 2.18 -8.29
N LEU A 153 22.93 0.94 -8.65
CA LEU A 153 23.01 -0.22 -7.77
C LEU A 153 24.27 -1.07 -7.97
N SER A 154 25.29 -0.56 -8.66
CA SER A 154 26.52 -1.31 -8.95
C SER A 154 27.30 -1.75 -7.70
N SER A 155 27.09 -1.10 -6.55
CA SER A 155 27.69 -1.46 -5.26
C SER A 155 26.88 -2.47 -4.45
N VAL A 156 25.65 -2.81 -4.90
CA VAL A 156 24.77 -3.79 -4.22
C VAL A 156 25.00 -5.16 -4.84
N ASP A 157 25.04 -6.19 -4.01
CA ASP A 157 25.09 -7.58 -4.47
C ASP A 157 23.98 -7.89 -5.49
N PRO A 158 24.30 -8.47 -6.67
CA PRO A 158 23.32 -8.75 -7.71
C PRO A 158 22.13 -9.64 -7.26
N ALA A 159 22.36 -10.58 -6.35
CA ALA A 159 21.29 -11.43 -5.81
C ALA A 159 20.33 -10.60 -4.93
N THR A 160 20.83 -9.63 -4.19
CA THR A 160 20.03 -8.70 -3.39
C THR A 160 19.16 -7.81 -4.30
N VAL A 161 19.73 -7.28 -5.39
CA VAL A 161 18.97 -6.49 -6.38
C VAL A 161 17.88 -7.34 -7.04
N ALA A 162 18.21 -8.60 -7.40
CA ALA A 162 17.23 -9.52 -7.99
C ALA A 162 16.07 -9.80 -7.03
N ARG A 163 16.36 -10.04 -5.74
CA ARG A 163 15.32 -10.23 -4.71
C ARG A 163 14.46 -8.97 -4.51
N ALA A 164 15.04 -7.78 -4.57
CA ALA A 164 14.27 -6.55 -4.49
C ALA A 164 13.30 -6.40 -5.67
N ARG A 165 13.71 -6.72 -6.89
CA ARG A 165 12.84 -6.73 -8.07
C ARG A 165 11.73 -7.76 -8.00
N GLU A 166 12.06 -8.97 -7.55
CA GLU A 166 11.10 -10.07 -7.46
C GLU A 166 10.03 -9.83 -6.39
N ALA A 167 10.27 -8.94 -5.42
CA ALA A 167 9.32 -8.61 -4.37
C ALA A 167 7.94 -8.14 -4.89
N ALA A 168 7.89 -7.57 -6.09
CA ALA A 168 6.63 -7.23 -6.77
C ALA A 168 5.74 -8.45 -7.06
N ARG A 169 6.34 -9.65 -7.16
CA ARG A 169 5.65 -10.91 -7.43
C ARG A 169 5.58 -11.80 -6.19
N GLU A 170 6.69 -11.93 -5.47
CA GLU A 170 6.82 -12.76 -4.28
C GLU A 170 7.61 -12.00 -3.19
N PRO A 171 6.96 -11.66 -2.07
CA PRO A 171 5.61 -12.00 -1.64
C PRO A 171 4.48 -11.22 -2.36
N GLY A 172 4.79 -10.18 -3.14
CA GLY A 172 3.81 -9.29 -3.76
C GLY A 172 3.31 -8.20 -2.79
N PHE A 173 2.42 -7.33 -3.28
CA PHE A 173 1.97 -6.15 -2.53
C PHE A 173 0.57 -6.30 -1.94
N SER A 174 -0.07 -7.47 -2.05
CA SER A 174 -1.44 -7.64 -1.57
C SER A 174 -1.50 -7.77 -0.05
N ILE A 175 -2.30 -6.92 0.57
CA ILE A 175 -2.66 -7.01 2.00
C ILE A 175 -4.09 -7.53 2.19
N VAL A 176 -4.78 -7.96 1.14
CA VAL A 176 -6.21 -8.30 1.18
C VAL A 176 -6.51 -9.32 2.27
N GLU A 177 -5.89 -10.48 2.25
CA GLU A 177 -6.20 -11.51 3.24
C GLU A 177 -5.78 -11.13 4.68
N PRO A 178 -4.58 -10.58 4.96
CA PRO A 178 -4.25 -10.14 6.31
C PRO A 178 -5.16 -9.03 6.83
N ALA A 179 -5.57 -8.07 6.00
CA ALA A 179 -6.50 -7.01 6.40
C ALA A 179 -7.88 -7.56 6.75
N LEU A 180 -8.42 -8.48 5.95
CA LEU A 180 -9.69 -9.16 6.23
C LEU A 180 -9.62 -10.02 7.51
N VAL A 181 -8.47 -10.68 7.77
CA VAL A 181 -8.25 -11.40 9.04
C VAL A 181 -8.21 -10.40 10.19
N ALA A 182 -7.45 -9.33 10.09
CA ALA A 182 -7.34 -8.31 11.14
C ALA A 182 -8.71 -7.69 11.48
N ALA A 183 -9.52 -7.35 10.46
CA ALA A 183 -10.88 -6.83 10.65
C ALA A 183 -11.76 -7.83 11.41
N ARG A 184 -11.76 -9.12 11.01
CA ARG A 184 -12.52 -10.17 11.70
C ARG A 184 -12.09 -10.39 13.15
N GLN A 185 -10.80 -10.20 13.46
CA GLN A 185 -10.27 -10.27 14.83
C GLN A 185 -10.53 -8.99 15.63
N GLY A 186 -11.19 -8.01 15.04
CA GLY A 186 -11.67 -6.81 15.72
C GLY A 186 -10.59 -5.74 15.84
N ALA A 187 -9.82 -5.54 14.79
CA ALA A 187 -9.00 -4.35 14.64
C ALA A 187 -9.84 -3.09 14.85
N SER A 188 -9.32 -2.14 15.61
CA SER A 188 -9.93 -0.82 15.83
C SER A 188 -9.64 0.13 14.68
N ALA A 189 -8.49 -0.02 14.01
CA ALA A 189 -8.09 0.71 12.81
C ALA A 189 -7.28 -0.18 11.88
N LEU A 190 -7.39 0.08 10.58
CA LEU A 190 -6.56 -0.53 9.52
C LEU A 190 -6.08 0.58 8.60
N HIS A 191 -4.88 0.45 8.07
CA HIS A 191 -4.31 1.38 7.09
C HIS A 191 -3.21 0.69 6.27
N ASP A 192 -3.14 0.95 4.96
CA ASP A 192 -2.04 0.50 4.10
C ASP A 192 -1.12 1.66 3.74
N PRO A 193 0.06 1.77 4.36
CA PRO A 193 1.03 2.79 4.04
C PRO A 193 1.46 2.71 2.58
N THR A 194 1.33 3.81 1.85
CA THR A 194 1.76 3.96 0.44
C THR A 194 2.82 5.05 0.32
N GLU A 195 2.49 6.20 -0.32
CA GLU A 195 3.41 7.31 -0.50
C GLU A 195 3.86 7.94 0.83
N GLY A 196 5.15 8.26 0.89
CA GLY A 196 5.78 8.73 2.12
C GLY A 196 6.13 7.59 3.08
N GLY A 197 5.88 6.36 2.66
CA GLY A 197 6.33 5.14 3.30
C GLY A 197 5.71 4.85 4.66
N LEU A 198 6.35 3.96 5.42
CA LEU A 198 5.87 3.54 6.72
C LEU A 198 5.71 4.71 7.71
N ALA A 199 6.60 5.73 7.63
CA ALA A 199 6.52 6.87 8.53
C ALA A 199 5.23 7.67 8.32
N MET A 200 4.89 7.99 7.07
CA MET A 200 3.67 8.75 6.78
C MET A 200 2.42 7.94 7.10
N GLY A 201 2.39 6.64 6.81
CA GLY A 201 1.25 5.79 7.20
C GLY A 201 1.01 5.74 8.71
N LEU A 202 2.09 5.75 9.53
CA LEU A 202 1.95 5.90 10.99
C LEU A 202 1.39 7.26 11.39
N TYR A 203 1.79 8.35 10.71
CA TYR A 203 1.22 9.68 10.94
C TYR A 203 -0.25 9.75 10.53
N GLU A 204 -0.61 9.19 9.38
CA GLU A 204 -1.99 9.15 8.87
C GLU A 204 -2.92 8.39 9.82
N LEU A 205 -2.49 7.24 10.33
CA LEU A 205 -3.23 6.48 11.33
C LEU A 205 -3.39 7.27 12.63
N ALA A 206 -2.32 7.94 13.11
CA ALA A 206 -2.34 8.75 14.32
C ALA A 206 -3.27 9.96 14.17
N GLU A 207 -3.13 10.72 13.08
CA GLU A 207 -3.90 11.94 12.80
C GLU A 207 -5.39 11.62 12.57
N ALA A 208 -5.70 10.60 11.76
CA ALA A 208 -7.08 10.16 11.54
C ALA A 208 -7.75 9.69 12.84
N SER A 209 -6.99 9.07 13.75
CA SER A 209 -7.50 8.60 15.05
C SER A 209 -7.50 9.68 16.15
N GLY A 210 -6.84 10.81 15.95
CA GLY A 210 -6.69 11.86 16.96
C GLY A 210 -5.89 11.42 18.19
N ILE A 211 -4.84 10.61 18.01
CA ILE A 211 -3.99 10.06 19.06
C ILE A 211 -2.51 10.28 18.73
N ALA A 212 -1.64 10.13 19.73
CA ALA A 212 -0.22 9.96 19.51
C ALA A 212 0.13 8.48 19.34
N LEU A 213 1.22 8.18 18.61
CA LEU A 213 1.83 6.85 18.55
C LEU A 213 3.24 6.89 19.12
N GLU A 214 3.54 5.94 20.01
CA GLU A 214 4.89 5.65 20.48
C GLU A 214 5.41 4.43 19.74
N VAL A 215 6.42 4.61 18.87
CA VAL A 215 6.95 3.61 17.94
C VAL A 215 8.23 2.99 18.47
N ASP A 216 8.31 1.68 18.38
CA ASP A 216 9.52 0.89 18.59
C ASP A 216 10.21 0.63 17.26
N ALA A 217 11.14 1.48 16.87
CA ALA A 217 11.85 1.39 15.60
C ALA A 217 12.63 0.07 15.43
N ASP A 218 13.09 -0.53 16.53
CA ASP A 218 13.84 -1.80 16.51
C ASP A 218 12.93 -3.00 16.18
N ARG A 219 11.63 -2.83 16.32
CA ARG A 219 10.65 -3.87 16.03
C ARG A 219 10.04 -3.78 14.64
N VAL A 220 10.34 -2.75 13.88
CA VAL A 220 9.83 -2.60 12.50
C VAL A 220 10.29 -3.78 11.64
N LEU A 221 9.36 -4.30 10.84
CA LEU A 221 9.62 -5.33 9.85
C LEU A 221 10.22 -4.69 8.61
N TRP A 222 11.53 -4.72 8.50
CA TRP A 222 12.23 -4.21 7.34
C TRP A 222 12.44 -5.28 6.27
N PHE A 223 12.26 -4.89 5.01
CA PHE A 223 12.64 -5.69 3.85
C PHE A 223 14.14 -5.47 3.57
N GLU A 224 14.98 -6.39 4.03
CA GLU A 224 16.44 -6.26 3.96
C GLU A 224 17.00 -5.92 2.57
N PRO A 225 16.54 -6.56 1.45
CA PRO A 225 16.94 -6.12 0.12
C PRO A 225 16.56 -4.68 -0.18
N GLY A 226 15.41 -4.22 0.32
CA GLY A 226 14.95 -2.84 0.20
C GLY A 226 15.84 -1.86 0.95
N LEU A 227 16.28 -2.18 2.16
CA LEU A 227 17.23 -1.34 2.90
C LEU A 227 18.56 -1.20 2.14
N ALA A 228 19.05 -2.27 1.51
CA ALA A 228 20.28 -2.22 0.72
C ALA A 228 20.11 -1.34 -0.53
N VAL A 229 18.99 -1.46 -1.22
CA VAL A 229 18.64 -0.63 -2.38
C VAL A 229 18.50 0.84 -1.97
N CYS A 230 17.71 1.15 -0.95
CA CYS A 230 17.55 2.52 -0.45
C CYS A 230 18.88 3.16 -0.08
N ARG A 231 19.72 2.45 0.66
CA ARG A 231 21.06 2.94 1.02
C ARG A 231 21.93 3.27 -0.20
N ALA A 232 21.91 2.44 -1.23
CA ALA A 232 22.71 2.63 -2.44
C ALA A 232 22.27 3.85 -3.26
N VAL A 233 20.97 4.16 -3.27
CA VAL A 233 20.44 5.32 -4.01
C VAL A 233 20.27 6.57 -3.13
N GLY A 234 20.58 6.48 -1.83
CA GLY A 234 20.42 7.59 -0.87
C GLY A 234 18.98 7.91 -0.55
N ALA A 235 18.10 6.91 -0.53
CA ALA A 235 16.72 7.02 -0.08
C ALA A 235 16.61 6.68 1.42
N ASP A 236 15.68 7.33 2.12
CA ASP A 236 15.32 6.94 3.48
C ASP A 236 14.23 5.85 3.43
N PRO A 237 14.47 4.66 4.00
CA PRO A 237 13.48 3.57 3.96
C PRO A 237 12.18 3.89 4.70
N TRP A 238 12.20 4.81 5.67
CA TRP A 238 10.99 5.28 6.35
C TRP A 238 10.03 6.03 5.43
N GLY A 239 10.58 6.75 4.43
CA GLY A 239 9.81 7.59 3.50
C GLY A 239 9.69 6.99 2.10
N THR A 240 10.09 5.74 1.91
CA THR A 240 10.05 5.06 0.61
C THR A 240 8.78 4.23 0.50
N LEU A 241 8.04 4.39 -0.60
CA LEU A 241 6.76 3.73 -0.93
C LEU A 241 6.63 2.32 -0.33
N ALA A 242 5.58 2.10 0.50
CA ALA A 242 5.49 0.94 1.38
C ALA A 242 4.30 0.00 1.09
N SER A 243 3.67 0.09 -0.08
CA SER A 243 2.59 -0.84 -0.45
C SER A 243 3.00 -2.30 -0.25
N GLY A 244 2.08 -3.10 0.25
CA GLY A 244 2.33 -4.46 0.74
C GLY A 244 2.57 -4.54 2.24
N THR A 245 2.53 -3.40 2.93
CA THR A 245 2.53 -3.30 4.39
C THR A 245 1.12 -2.99 4.88
N LEU A 246 0.68 -3.61 5.95
CA LEU A 246 -0.55 -3.30 6.67
C LEU A 246 -0.21 -2.82 8.08
N LEU A 247 -0.76 -1.69 8.48
CA LEU A 247 -0.86 -1.25 9.87
C LEU A 247 -2.24 -1.62 10.41
N ALA A 248 -2.27 -2.32 11.55
CA ALA A 248 -3.53 -2.69 12.19
C ALA A 248 -3.45 -2.39 13.69
N ALA A 249 -4.39 -1.59 14.19
CA ALA A 249 -4.51 -1.29 15.62
C ALA A 249 -5.49 -2.24 16.29
N PHE A 250 -5.17 -2.67 17.50
CA PHE A 250 -6.01 -3.58 18.30
C PHE A 250 -6.09 -3.14 19.75
N PRO A 251 -7.27 -3.24 20.39
CA PRO A 251 -7.34 -3.30 21.83
C PRO A 251 -6.43 -4.42 22.36
N THR A 252 -5.65 -4.14 23.40
CA THR A 252 -4.65 -5.10 23.94
C THR A 252 -5.25 -6.49 24.22
N ALA A 253 -6.52 -6.57 24.63
CA ALA A 253 -7.20 -7.83 24.91
C ALA A 253 -7.43 -8.70 23.66
N LYS A 254 -7.49 -8.11 22.46
CA LYS A 254 -7.73 -8.82 21.20
C LYS A 254 -6.44 -9.20 20.47
N LEU A 255 -5.34 -8.60 20.85
CA LEU A 255 -4.05 -8.77 20.18
C LEU A 255 -3.55 -10.24 20.10
N PRO A 256 -3.62 -11.05 21.16
CA PRO A 256 -3.14 -12.43 21.08
C PRO A 256 -3.87 -13.27 20.02
N ASP A 257 -5.21 -13.15 19.94
CA ASP A 257 -6.02 -13.90 18.98
C ASP A 257 -5.76 -13.41 17.54
N ALA A 258 -5.57 -12.09 17.36
CA ALA A 258 -5.23 -11.49 16.09
C ALA A 258 -3.86 -11.98 15.57
N LEU A 259 -2.84 -11.94 16.41
CA LEU A 259 -1.50 -12.43 16.05
C LEU A 259 -1.53 -13.93 15.72
N ALA A 260 -2.24 -14.75 16.51
CA ALA A 260 -2.37 -16.19 16.23
C ALA A 260 -3.14 -16.45 14.92
N ALA A 261 -4.13 -15.62 14.56
CA ALA A 261 -4.86 -15.75 13.30
C ALA A 261 -3.99 -15.39 12.09
N LEU A 262 -3.21 -14.32 12.19
CA LEU A 262 -2.26 -13.89 11.16
C LEU A 262 -1.11 -14.91 10.98
N GLU A 263 -0.61 -15.48 12.06
CA GLU A 263 0.39 -16.56 12.02
C GLU A 263 -0.15 -17.78 11.25
N ARG A 264 -1.40 -18.20 11.53
CA ARG A 264 -2.04 -19.32 10.79
C ARG A 264 -2.24 -19.03 9.32
N LEU A 265 -2.41 -17.74 8.95
CA LEU A 265 -2.48 -17.30 7.56
C LEU A 265 -1.11 -17.35 6.86
N GLY A 266 -0.01 -17.44 7.61
CA GLY A 266 1.35 -17.36 7.10
C GLY A 266 1.84 -15.92 6.89
N THR A 267 1.14 -14.94 7.44
CA THR A 267 1.49 -13.51 7.40
C THR A 267 1.61 -12.94 8.82
N PRO A 268 2.67 -13.30 9.55
CA PRO A 268 2.79 -12.93 10.96
C PRO A 268 2.85 -11.40 11.14
N GLY A 269 2.10 -10.92 12.13
CA GLY A 269 2.15 -9.53 12.54
C GLY A 269 3.19 -9.30 13.64
N ARG A 270 3.73 -8.09 13.71
CA ARG A 270 4.65 -7.65 14.77
C ARG A 270 4.17 -6.35 15.38
N GLU A 271 4.06 -6.30 16.71
CA GLU A 271 3.81 -5.08 17.45
C GLU A 271 4.97 -4.09 17.22
N ILE A 272 4.64 -2.90 16.70
CA ILE A 272 5.62 -1.85 16.40
C ILE A 272 5.32 -0.53 17.08
N ALA A 273 4.07 -0.30 17.54
CA ALA A 273 3.71 0.95 18.20
C ALA A 273 2.57 0.78 19.21
N ARG A 274 2.39 1.81 20.05
CA ARG A 274 1.27 1.93 21.01
C ARG A 274 0.61 3.28 20.90
N GLY A 275 -0.72 3.28 20.91
CA GLY A 275 -1.55 4.47 21.02
C GLY A 275 -1.39 5.15 22.40
N ARG A 276 -1.25 6.47 22.38
CA ARG A 276 -1.15 7.35 23.56
C ARG A 276 -2.14 8.50 23.41
N ALA A 277 -2.53 9.09 24.53
CA ALA A 277 -3.23 10.37 24.50
C ALA A 277 -2.27 11.47 24.01
N GLY A 278 -2.76 12.35 23.14
CA GLY A 278 -1.97 13.42 22.53
C GLY A 278 -1.95 13.29 21.02
N ASP A 279 -0.95 13.86 20.40
CA ASP A 279 -0.77 13.93 18.93
C ASP A 279 0.67 13.61 18.52
N GLY A 280 0.85 13.28 17.21
CA GLY A 280 2.14 13.01 16.61
C GLY A 280 2.61 11.55 16.74
N VAL A 281 3.76 11.26 16.14
CA VAL A 281 4.39 9.95 16.12
C VAL A 281 5.83 10.09 16.61
N TRP A 282 6.17 9.34 17.65
CA TRP A 282 7.39 9.51 18.44
C TRP A 282 8.09 8.16 18.59
N ASP A 283 9.42 8.16 18.58
CA ASP A 283 10.20 7.00 19.00
C ASP A 283 10.18 6.84 20.54
N ARG A 284 10.75 5.76 21.04
CA ARG A 284 10.85 5.48 22.48
C ARG A 284 11.70 6.49 23.27
N ASP A 285 12.57 7.24 22.58
CA ASP A 285 13.40 8.29 23.17
C ASP A 285 12.65 9.65 23.21
N GLY A 286 11.41 9.71 22.70
CA GLY A 286 10.60 10.91 22.60
C GLY A 286 11.01 11.85 21.46
N ARG A 287 11.67 11.33 20.42
CA ARG A 287 11.98 12.09 19.21
C ARG A 287 10.89 11.83 18.16
N PRO A 288 10.44 12.88 17.43
CA PRO A 288 9.46 12.67 16.37
C PRO A 288 10.06 11.79 15.25
N LEU A 289 9.25 10.89 14.68
CA LEU A 289 9.64 10.20 13.47
C LEU A 289 9.78 11.19 12.31
N PRO A 290 10.60 10.85 11.29
CA PRO A 290 10.74 11.72 10.12
C PRO A 290 9.41 11.91 9.40
N ARG A 291 9.16 13.12 8.89
CA ARG A 291 8.03 13.44 8.00
C ARG A 291 8.55 13.70 6.60
N PHE A 292 7.87 13.16 5.62
CA PHE A 292 8.22 13.28 4.21
C PHE A 292 7.15 14.09 3.49
N GLN A 293 7.53 15.23 2.88
CA GLN A 293 6.64 16.02 2.03
C GLN A 293 6.48 15.42 0.63
N ARG A 294 7.37 14.52 0.27
CA ARG A 294 7.41 13.80 -0.99
C ARG A 294 8.00 12.43 -0.73
N ASP A 295 7.45 11.42 -1.40
CA ASP A 295 7.99 10.07 -1.35
C ASP A 295 9.46 10.03 -1.81
N GLU A 296 10.28 9.26 -1.11
CA GLU A 296 11.71 9.10 -1.40
C GLU A 296 11.96 8.43 -2.75
N LEU A 297 11.08 7.52 -3.19
CA LEU A 297 11.10 6.95 -4.54
C LEU A 297 10.97 8.07 -5.58
N ALA A 298 9.95 8.93 -5.45
CA ALA A 298 9.71 10.02 -6.38
C ALA A 298 10.85 11.06 -6.37
N ARG A 299 11.46 11.31 -5.20
CA ARG A 299 12.64 12.17 -5.08
C ARG A 299 13.82 11.59 -5.86
N VAL A 300 14.18 10.34 -5.61
CA VAL A 300 15.33 9.66 -6.25
C VAL A 300 15.16 9.58 -7.76
N LEU A 301 13.97 9.22 -8.25
CA LEU A 301 13.71 9.10 -9.69
C LEU A 301 13.76 10.46 -10.41
N SER A 302 13.33 11.55 -9.75
CA SER A 302 13.42 12.89 -10.35
C SER A 302 14.86 13.42 -10.47
N GLU A 303 15.77 12.95 -9.62
CA GLU A 303 17.20 13.30 -9.72
C GLU A 303 17.90 12.60 -10.89
N THR A 304 17.32 11.50 -11.39
CA THR A 304 17.90 10.67 -12.47
C THR A 304 17.29 10.95 -13.84
N GLY A 305 16.18 11.67 -13.93
CA GLY A 305 15.54 12.07 -15.18
C GLY A 305 16.42 13.05 -15.99
N PRO A 306 16.25 13.13 -17.32
CA PRO A 306 16.95 14.14 -18.11
C PRO A 306 16.64 15.50 -17.48
N LYS A 307 17.70 16.25 -17.14
CA LYS A 307 17.56 17.62 -16.64
C LYS A 307 16.60 18.34 -17.58
N SER A 308 15.45 18.77 -17.05
CA SER A 308 14.47 19.53 -17.82
C SER A 308 15.22 20.60 -18.59
N LEU A 309 15.07 20.59 -19.91
CA LEU A 309 15.44 21.74 -20.72
C LEU A 309 14.59 22.89 -20.17
N THR A 310 15.20 23.72 -19.36
CA THR A 310 14.64 25.02 -18.96
C THR A 310 14.35 25.79 -20.24
N PRO A 311 13.21 26.45 -20.38
CA PRO A 311 12.83 27.18 -21.57
C PRO A 311 13.76 28.35 -21.86
#